data_a9ca352eb621c396aa8079d83bfeabfa
#
_entry.id   a9ca352eb621c396aa8079d83bfeabfa
#
_cell.length_a   1.000
_cell.length_b   1.000
_cell.length_c   1.000
_cell.angle_alpha   90.00
_cell.angle_beta   90.00
_cell.angle_gamma   90.00
#
_symmetry.space_group_name_H-M   'P 1'
#
loop_
_entity.id
_entity.type
_entity.pdbx_description
1 polymer ?
#
loop_
_entity_poly.entity_id
_entity_poly.type
_entity_poly.pdbx_seq_one_letter_code
_entity_poly.pdbx_strand_id
1 'polypeptide(L)'
;IQNSDVVINFAAESFVDRSIKDANSFLVSNIRGTYTILDIIKNQNKKLIHISTDEVFGSLKTENADENFKFNPSNPYSATKASAELLINSYNMTFKTDCIITRCTNNYGPMQFPEKLIPKIIILASKGKKIPIYGDGKNTRDWIFVTDHCNAILEILKSGKSGESYNISANNNITNLTIAEKIL
;
A
#
# COMPACT_ATOMS: atom_id res chain seq x y z
N ILE A 1 -4.09 -13.38 -16.41
CA ILE A 1 -2.60 -13.38 -16.52
C ILE A 1 -2.15 -13.97 -17.87
N GLN A 2 -2.79 -15.03 -18.39
CA GLN A 2 -2.29 -15.71 -19.62
C GLN A 2 -2.17 -14.78 -20.85
N ASN A 3 -3.09 -13.83 -21.03
CA ASN A 3 -3.16 -12.93 -22.19
C ASN A 3 -2.69 -11.50 -21.87
N SER A 4 -1.75 -11.34 -20.96
CA SER A 4 -1.19 -10.05 -20.56
C SER A 4 0.33 -10.11 -20.48
N ASP A 5 1.02 -9.05 -20.85
CA ASP A 5 2.47 -8.90 -20.73
C ASP A 5 2.88 -8.35 -19.36
N VAL A 6 1.96 -7.62 -18.74
CA VAL A 6 2.17 -6.97 -17.43
C VAL A 6 1.04 -7.35 -16.47
N VAL A 7 1.41 -7.62 -15.23
CA VAL A 7 0.49 -7.80 -14.11
C VAL A 7 0.73 -6.69 -13.10
N ILE A 8 -0.29 -5.87 -12.84
CA ILE A 8 -0.24 -4.87 -11.77
C ILE A 8 -1.10 -5.39 -10.62
N ASN A 9 -0.49 -5.79 -9.52
CA ASN A 9 -1.19 -6.42 -8.41
C ASN A 9 -1.60 -5.40 -7.34
N PHE A 10 -2.85 -4.93 -7.42
CA PHE A 10 -3.50 -4.13 -6.37
C PHE A 10 -4.27 -4.98 -5.36
N ALA A 11 -4.49 -6.27 -5.64
CA ALA A 11 -5.31 -7.11 -4.80
C ALA A 11 -4.69 -7.32 -3.43
N ALA A 12 -5.37 -6.87 -2.39
CA ALA A 12 -4.96 -7.03 -1.00
C ALA A 12 -6.13 -6.80 -0.04
N GLU A 13 -6.11 -7.48 1.09
CA GLU A 13 -6.78 -6.99 2.29
C GLU A 13 -5.95 -5.85 2.87
N SER A 14 -6.58 -4.68 3.17
CA SER A 14 -5.85 -3.43 3.45
C SER A 14 -6.37 -2.64 4.65
N PHE A 15 -7.25 -3.21 5.48
CA PHE A 15 -7.83 -2.52 6.63
C PHE A 15 -7.20 -3.01 7.93
N VAL A 16 -6.33 -2.18 8.54
CA VAL A 16 -5.52 -2.55 9.72
C VAL A 16 -6.36 -3.13 10.86
N ASP A 17 -7.47 -2.47 11.25
CA ASP A 17 -8.32 -2.94 12.35
C ASP A 17 -8.92 -4.33 12.11
N ARG A 18 -9.20 -4.68 10.84
CA ARG A 18 -9.64 -6.04 10.49
C ARG A 18 -8.51 -7.04 10.64
N SER A 19 -7.27 -6.67 10.29
CA SER A 19 -6.12 -7.55 10.42
C SER A 19 -5.82 -7.92 11.88
N ILE A 20 -6.12 -7.02 12.81
CA ILE A 20 -5.96 -7.26 14.25
C ILE A 20 -7.03 -8.26 14.75
N LYS A 21 -8.23 -8.23 14.18
CA LYS A 21 -9.33 -9.13 14.55
C LYS A 21 -9.19 -10.51 13.90
N ASP A 22 -8.81 -10.55 12.64
CA ASP A 22 -8.60 -11.76 11.85
C ASP A 22 -7.46 -11.57 10.86
N ALA A 23 -6.29 -12.10 11.20
CA ALA A 23 -5.13 -12.05 10.33
C ALA A 23 -5.18 -13.08 9.19
N ASN A 24 -6.03 -14.12 9.28
CA ASN A 24 -6.02 -15.22 8.31
C ASN A 24 -6.40 -14.75 6.90
N SER A 25 -7.42 -13.90 6.76
CA SER A 25 -7.81 -13.34 5.47
C SER A 25 -6.66 -12.56 4.81
N PHE A 26 -5.85 -11.87 5.61
CA PHE A 26 -4.66 -11.13 5.16
C PHE A 26 -3.53 -12.07 4.72
N LEU A 27 -3.29 -13.17 5.43
CA LEU A 27 -2.32 -14.19 5.02
C LEU A 27 -2.72 -14.80 3.67
N VAL A 28 -3.98 -15.15 3.51
CA VAL A 28 -4.50 -15.74 2.27
C VAL A 28 -4.44 -14.75 1.12
N SER A 29 -4.94 -13.53 1.31
CA SER A 29 -4.98 -12.52 0.24
C SER A 29 -3.59 -11.97 -0.10
N ASN A 30 -2.85 -11.48 0.92
CA ASN A 30 -1.64 -10.70 0.66
C ASN A 30 -0.41 -11.58 0.40
N ILE A 31 -0.29 -12.73 1.09
CA ILE A 31 0.87 -13.61 0.93
C ILE A 31 0.56 -14.70 -0.10
N ARG A 32 -0.48 -15.52 0.14
CA ARG A 32 -0.78 -16.63 -0.76
C ARG A 32 -1.23 -16.14 -2.14
N GLY A 33 -2.00 -15.04 -2.20
CA GLY A 33 -2.38 -14.40 -3.46
C GLY A 33 -1.16 -13.95 -4.27
N THR A 34 -0.21 -13.28 -3.62
CA THR A 34 1.07 -12.87 -4.25
C THR A 34 1.88 -14.08 -4.71
N TYR A 35 2.01 -15.09 -3.85
CA TYR A 35 2.66 -16.37 -4.23
C TYR A 35 2.02 -16.97 -5.48
N THR A 36 0.69 -17.01 -5.56
CA THR A 36 -0.01 -17.59 -6.71
C THR A 36 0.32 -16.85 -8.01
N ILE A 37 0.39 -15.53 -7.98
CA ILE A 37 0.80 -14.72 -9.14
C ILE A 37 2.24 -15.06 -9.53
N LEU A 38 3.16 -15.04 -8.57
CA LEU A 38 4.58 -15.33 -8.78
C LEU A 38 4.79 -16.74 -9.37
N ASP A 39 4.09 -17.75 -8.83
CA ASP A 39 4.19 -19.12 -9.31
C ASP A 39 3.74 -19.29 -10.77
N ILE A 40 2.73 -18.52 -11.18
CA ILE A 40 2.27 -18.50 -12.58
C ILE A 40 3.30 -17.84 -13.51
N ILE A 41 3.91 -16.71 -13.09
CA ILE A 41 4.75 -15.91 -13.98
C ILE A 41 6.24 -16.27 -13.95
N LYS A 42 6.71 -17.05 -12.97
CA LYS A 42 8.15 -17.32 -12.72
C LYS A 42 8.95 -17.84 -13.93
N ASN A 43 8.28 -18.49 -14.88
CA ASN A 43 8.88 -19.02 -16.10
C ASN A 43 8.33 -18.35 -17.36
N GLN A 44 7.73 -17.18 -17.22
CA GLN A 44 7.10 -16.44 -18.31
C GLN A 44 7.79 -15.06 -18.47
N ASN A 45 7.84 -14.58 -19.68
CA ASN A 45 8.34 -13.21 -19.95
C ASN A 45 7.23 -12.18 -19.62
N LYS A 46 6.94 -12.02 -18.33
CA LYS A 46 5.90 -11.10 -17.82
C LYS A 46 6.45 -10.25 -16.71
N LYS A 47 6.08 -8.98 -16.73
CA LYS A 47 6.43 -8.01 -15.67
C LYS A 47 5.37 -8.02 -14.59
N LEU A 48 5.79 -8.05 -13.32
CA LEU A 48 4.94 -7.81 -12.16
C LEU A 48 5.25 -6.44 -11.55
N ILE A 49 4.23 -5.61 -11.39
CA ILE A 49 4.29 -4.44 -10.49
C ILE A 49 3.41 -4.75 -9.28
N HIS A 50 4.02 -4.86 -8.12
CA HIS A 50 3.30 -5.14 -6.88
C HIS A 50 3.10 -3.86 -6.08
N ILE A 51 1.84 -3.56 -5.78
CA ILE A 51 1.50 -2.39 -4.97
C ILE A 51 1.56 -2.77 -3.50
N SER A 52 2.56 -2.22 -2.82
CA SER A 52 2.80 -2.36 -1.38
C SER A 52 2.44 -1.06 -0.64
N THR A 53 2.98 -0.85 0.53
CA THR A 53 2.64 0.24 1.44
C THR A 53 3.87 0.70 2.22
N ASP A 54 3.92 1.97 2.60
CA ASP A 54 4.88 2.55 3.52
C ASP A 54 4.78 1.96 4.94
N GLU A 55 3.65 1.36 5.30
CA GLU A 55 3.46 0.72 6.61
C GLU A 55 4.41 -0.46 6.88
N VAL A 56 5.08 -1.00 5.85
CA VAL A 56 6.14 -2.01 6.02
C VAL A 56 7.32 -1.49 6.85
N PHE A 57 7.53 -0.18 6.89
CA PHE A 57 8.58 0.48 7.68
C PHE A 57 8.18 0.72 9.13
N GLY A 58 6.89 0.55 9.47
CA GLY A 58 6.36 0.84 10.80
C GLY A 58 6.25 2.33 11.10
N SER A 59 6.21 2.66 12.40
CA SER A 59 6.09 4.06 12.83
C SER A 59 7.45 4.74 12.86
N LEU A 60 7.63 5.72 11.99
CA LEU A 60 8.83 6.57 11.95
C LEU A 60 8.65 7.76 12.91
N LYS A 61 9.65 8.04 13.74
CA LYS A 61 9.60 9.16 14.71
C LYS A 61 10.20 10.45 14.14
N THR A 62 11.29 10.36 13.40
CA THR A 62 12.08 11.52 12.98
C THR A 62 12.75 11.38 11.61
N GLU A 63 12.74 10.18 11.01
CA GLU A 63 13.44 9.89 9.78
C GLU A 63 12.45 9.66 8.63
N ASN A 64 12.85 10.04 7.42
CA ASN A 64 12.18 9.58 6.21
C ASN A 64 12.77 8.22 5.81
N ALA A 65 11.91 7.26 5.50
CA ALA A 65 12.35 5.97 4.99
C ALA A 65 12.65 6.06 3.48
N ASP A 66 13.87 5.72 3.10
CA ASP A 66 14.21 5.42 1.70
C ASP A 66 13.84 3.98 1.34
N GLU A 67 14.08 3.58 0.10
CA GLU A 67 13.75 2.23 -0.40
C GLU A 67 14.55 1.11 0.28
N ASN A 68 15.71 1.43 0.88
CA ASN A 68 16.57 0.49 1.60
C ASN A 68 16.28 0.45 3.10
N PHE A 69 15.33 1.24 3.57
CA PHE A 69 15.00 1.30 4.98
C PHE A 69 14.52 -0.05 5.50
N LYS A 70 14.92 -0.40 6.71
CA LYS A 70 14.63 -1.70 7.33
C LYS A 70 13.14 -1.86 7.62
N PHE A 71 12.58 -3.01 7.27
CA PHE A 71 11.21 -3.38 7.64
C PHE A 71 11.03 -3.48 9.15
N ASN A 72 9.98 -2.86 9.65
CA ASN A 72 9.57 -2.90 11.06
C ASN A 72 8.04 -2.86 11.18
N PRO A 73 7.30 -3.78 10.53
CA PRO A 73 5.85 -3.76 10.51
C PRO A 73 5.26 -3.89 11.91
N SER A 74 4.26 -3.07 12.24
CA SER A 74 3.67 -2.94 13.57
C SER A 74 2.33 -3.64 13.75
N ASN A 75 1.75 -4.20 12.69
CA ASN A 75 0.45 -4.86 12.70
C ASN A 75 0.40 -6.01 11.68
N PRO A 76 -0.59 -6.93 11.76
CA PRO A 76 -0.67 -8.08 10.84
C PRO A 76 -0.79 -7.70 9.37
N TYR A 77 -1.51 -6.62 9.02
CA TYR A 77 -1.59 -6.12 7.65
C TYR A 77 -0.20 -5.77 7.11
N SER A 78 0.52 -4.88 7.79
CA SER A 78 1.85 -4.44 7.36
C SER A 78 2.86 -5.60 7.34
N ALA A 79 2.75 -6.56 8.28
CA ALA A 79 3.56 -7.77 8.29
C ALA A 79 3.29 -8.66 7.05
N THR A 80 2.03 -8.83 6.64
CA THR A 80 1.70 -9.60 5.43
C THR A 80 2.17 -8.91 4.16
N LYS A 81 2.15 -7.58 4.09
CA LYS A 81 2.69 -6.82 2.96
C LYS A 81 4.21 -6.94 2.88
N ALA A 82 4.92 -6.79 3.99
CA ALA A 82 6.38 -7.00 4.05
C ALA A 82 6.76 -8.44 3.65
N SER A 83 6.00 -9.44 4.10
CA SER A 83 6.21 -10.84 3.71
C SER A 83 6.02 -11.07 2.21
N ALA A 84 5.02 -10.42 1.61
CA ALA A 84 4.80 -10.47 0.15
C ALA A 84 6.00 -9.88 -0.61
N GLU A 85 6.56 -8.75 -0.15
CA GLU A 85 7.75 -8.16 -0.76
C GLU A 85 8.97 -9.08 -0.67
N LEU A 86 9.19 -9.74 0.47
CA LEU A 86 10.27 -10.72 0.62
C LEU A 86 10.12 -11.91 -0.34
N LEU A 87 8.89 -12.39 -0.57
CA LEU A 87 8.61 -13.41 -1.58
C LEU A 87 8.96 -12.91 -2.98
N ILE A 88 8.53 -11.71 -3.36
CA ILE A 88 8.80 -11.11 -4.67
C ILE A 88 10.32 -11.00 -4.90
N ASN A 89 11.05 -10.49 -3.92
CA ASN A 89 12.50 -10.37 -4.00
C ASN A 89 13.18 -11.73 -4.17
N SER A 90 12.71 -12.76 -3.45
CA SER A 90 13.24 -14.12 -3.58
C SER A 90 13.01 -14.70 -4.98
N TYR A 91 11.84 -14.44 -5.58
CA TYR A 91 11.51 -14.88 -6.94
C TYR A 91 12.33 -14.13 -8.00
N ASN A 92 12.54 -12.83 -7.83
CA ASN A 92 13.43 -12.06 -8.70
C ASN A 92 14.86 -12.62 -8.65
N MET A 93 15.39 -12.89 -7.45
CA MET A 93 16.75 -13.41 -7.29
C MET A 93 16.91 -14.83 -7.83
N THR A 94 15.95 -15.74 -7.54
CA THR A 94 16.05 -17.15 -7.84
C THR A 94 15.67 -17.48 -9.28
N PHE A 95 14.54 -16.93 -9.74
CA PHE A 95 13.96 -17.27 -11.04
C PHE A 95 14.13 -16.17 -12.09
N LYS A 96 14.77 -15.04 -11.72
CA LYS A 96 14.93 -13.86 -12.58
C LYS A 96 13.60 -13.31 -13.08
N THR A 97 12.53 -13.49 -12.31
CA THR A 97 11.20 -12.95 -12.62
C THR A 97 11.26 -11.42 -12.63
N ASP A 98 10.75 -10.79 -13.69
CA ASP A 98 10.73 -9.32 -13.80
C ASP A 98 9.69 -8.74 -12.83
N CYS A 99 10.14 -8.31 -11.67
CA CYS A 99 9.30 -7.80 -10.59
C CYS A 99 9.75 -6.41 -10.15
N ILE A 100 8.79 -5.54 -9.93
CA ILE A 100 8.97 -4.21 -9.34
C ILE A 100 8.00 -4.07 -8.17
N ILE A 101 8.46 -3.45 -7.08
CA ILE A 101 7.64 -3.16 -5.91
C ILE A 101 7.42 -1.65 -5.83
N THR A 102 6.18 -1.22 -5.52
CA THR A 102 5.90 0.17 -5.18
C THR A 102 5.32 0.26 -3.78
N ARG A 103 5.78 1.20 -2.97
CA ARG A 103 5.28 1.46 -1.62
C ARG A 103 4.65 2.82 -1.60
N CYS A 104 3.33 2.87 -1.51
CA CYS A 104 2.60 4.13 -1.48
C CYS A 104 2.21 4.52 -0.06
N THR A 105 2.11 5.83 0.16
CA THR A 105 1.51 6.44 1.35
C THR A 105 -0.02 6.42 1.27
N ASN A 106 -0.71 7.13 2.18
CA ASN A 106 -2.17 7.09 2.23
C ASN A 106 -2.80 7.73 1.00
N ASN A 107 -3.45 6.90 0.19
CA ASN A 107 -4.22 7.38 -0.96
C ASN A 107 -5.55 8.00 -0.54
N TYR A 108 -5.99 9.03 -1.27
CA TYR A 108 -7.34 9.56 -1.18
C TYR A 108 -7.84 9.97 -2.57
N GLY A 109 -9.17 10.04 -2.72
CA GLY A 109 -9.79 10.47 -3.98
C GLY A 109 -11.18 9.91 -4.20
N PRO A 110 -11.77 10.19 -5.37
CA PRO A 110 -13.08 9.67 -5.76
C PRO A 110 -13.14 8.15 -5.68
N MET A 111 -14.30 7.60 -5.33
CA MET A 111 -14.58 6.16 -5.22
C MET A 111 -13.80 5.43 -4.11
N GLN A 112 -13.10 6.14 -3.23
CA GLN A 112 -12.46 5.52 -2.07
C GLN A 112 -13.50 4.85 -1.16
N PHE A 113 -13.17 3.66 -0.66
CA PHE A 113 -14.09 2.86 0.14
C PHE A 113 -14.53 3.61 1.42
N PRO A 114 -15.84 3.61 1.76
CA PRO A 114 -16.43 4.48 2.81
C PRO A 114 -15.89 4.28 4.23
N GLU A 115 -15.24 3.17 4.52
CA GLU A 115 -14.65 2.92 5.84
C GLU A 115 -13.34 3.68 6.10
N LYS A 116 -12.68 4.16 5.02
CA LYS A 116 -11.43 4.92 5.12
C LYS A 116 -11.69 6.32 5.68
N LEU A 117 -10.65 6.93 6.27
CA LEU A 117 -10.77 8.15 7.06
C LEU A 117 -11.51 9.28 6.33
N ILE A 118 -11.01 9.70 5.18
CA ILE A 118 -11.55 10.85 4.42
C ILE A 118 -13.00 10.63 4.01
N PRO A 119 -13.39 9.56 3.30
CA PRO A 119 -14.78 9.34 2.94
C PRO A 119 -15.69 9.16 4.16
N LYS A 120 -15.20 8.54 5.24
CA LYS A 120 -15.96 8.38 6.48
C LYS A 120 -16.27 9.75 7.11
N ILE A 121 -15.31 10.67 7.16
CA ILE A 121 -15.52 12.05 7.65
C ILE A 121 -16.58 12.74 6.80
N ILE A 122 -16.44 12.74 5.47
CA ILE A 122 -17.39 13.36 4.55
C ILE A 122 -18.81 12.83 4.76
N ILE A 123 -18.99 11.51 4.84
CA ILE A 123 -20.29 10.87 5.03
C ILE A 123 -20.91 11.22 6.38
N LEU A 124 -20.12 11.26 7.45
CA LEU A 124 -20.63 11.61 8.78
C LEU A 124 -20.98 13.08 8.88
N ALA A 125 -20.12 13.97 8.34
CA ALA A 125 -20.35 15.41 8.28
C ALA A 125 -21.64 15.73 7.51
N SER A 126 -21.84 15.14 6.31
CA SER A 126 -23.03 15.36 5.50
C SER A 126 -24.34 14.91 6.19
N LYS A 127 -24.24 14.01 7.18
CA LYS A 127 -25.37 13.52 7.98
C LYS A 127 -25.51 14.23 9.33
N GLY A 128 -24.73 15.27 9.61
CA GLY A 128 -24.68 15.97 10.91
C GLY A 128 -24.29 15.06 12.08
N LYS A 129 -23.54 13.96 11.80
CA LYS A 129 -23.14 13.00 12.84
C LYS A 129 -21.77 13.35 13.40
N LYS A 130 -21.53 12.97 14.67
CA LYS A 130 -20.21 13.08 15.30
C LYS A 130 -19.17 12.26 14.53
N ILE A 131 -18.01 12.88 14.31
CA ILE A 131 -16.86 12.26 13.64
C ILE A 131 -15.96 11.65 14.72
N PRO A 132 -15.76 10.33 14.73
CA PRO A 132 -14.85 9.70 15.67
C PRO A 132 -13.39 9.97 15.26
N ILE A 133 -12.63 10.60 16.13
CA ILE A 133 -11.18 10.75 16.00
C ILE A 133 -10.53 9.75 16.95
N TYR A 134 -9.63 8.90 16.42
CA TYR A 134 -8.88 7.96 17.25
C TYR A 134 -7.78 8.66 18.05
N GLY A 135 -7.69 8.34 19.34
CA GLY A 135 -6.72 8.95 20.25
C GLY A 135 -6.90 10.47 20.34
N ASP A 136 -5.80 11.21 20.27
CA ASP A 136 -5.78 12.68 20.28
C ASP A 136 -5.80 13.31 18.87
N GLY A 137 -5.90 12.49 17.83
CA GLY A 137 -5.93 12.92 16.43
C GLY A 137 -4.59 13.42 15.87
N LYS A 138 -3.50 13.36 16.65
CA LYS A 138 -2.18 13.86 16.26
C LYS A 138 -1.36 12.90 15.38
N ASN A 139 -1.88 11.71 15.12
CA ASN A 139 -1.24 10.78 14.18
C ASN A 139 -1.10 11.46 12.82
N THR A 140 0.15 11.58 12.36
CA THR A 140 0.50 12.17 11.07
C THR A 140 0.55 11.11 10.00
N ARG A 141 0.06 11.45 8.81
CA ARG A 141 0.13 10.63 7.61
C ARG A 141 0.49 11.49 6.42
N ASP A 142 1.23 10.95 5.48
CA ASP A 142 1.38 11.53 4.15
C ASP A 142 0.18 11.14 3.29
N TRP A 143 -0.39 12.10 2.57
CA TRP A 143 -1.61 11.93 1.78
C TRP A 143 -1.36 12.23 0.32
N ILE A 144 -1.49 11.21 -0.53
CA ILE A 144 -1.33 11.31 -1.98
C ILE A 144 -2.68 11.19 -2.69
N PHE A 145 -2.92 12.06 -3.67
CA PHE A 145 -4.12 11.95 -4.49
C PHE A 145 -4.02 10.75 -5.44
N VAL A 146 -5.11 10.00 -5.60
CA VAL A 146 -5.11 8.72 -6.30
C VAL A 146 -4.61 8.81 -7.74
N THR A 147 -4.88 9.92 -8.44
CA THR A 147 -4.39 10.12 -9.81
C THR A 147 -2.87 10.27 -9.86
N ASP A 148 -2.28 10.95 -8.87
CA ASP A 148 -0.82 11.12 -8.79
C ASP A 148 -0.13 9.77 -8.53
N HIS A 149 -0.72 8.95 -7.67
CA HIS A 149 -0.26 7.56 -7.46
C HIS A 149 -0.35 6.74 -8.75
N CYS A 150 -1.47 6.82 -9.48
CA CYS A 150 -1.61 6.13 -10.77
C CYS A 150 -0.57 6.60 -11.80
N ASN A 151 -0.31 7.90 -11.87
CA ASN A 151 0.70 8.47 -12.78
C ASN A 151 2.11 7.97 -12.41
N ALA A 152 2.44 7.91 -11.12
CA ALA A 152 3.71 7.35 -10.67
C ALA A 152 3.87 5.87 -11.06
N ILE A 153 2.81 5.05 -10.91
CA ILE A 153 2.82 3.66 -11.36
C ILE A 153 3.05 3.57 -12.88
N LEU A 154 2.43 4.43 -13.67
CA LEU A 154 2.61 4.46 -15.13
C LEU A 154 4.05 4.84 -15.52
N GLU A 155 4.68 5.77 -14.81
CA GLU A 155 6.09 6.09 -15.04
C GLU A 155 7.02 4.93 -14.62
N ILE A 156 6.73 4.26 -13.51
CA ILE A 156 7.47 3.06 -13.08
C ILE A 156 7.27 1.90 -14.08
N LEU A 157 6.09 1.75 -14.68
CA LEU A 157 5.86 0.77 -15.73
C LEU A 157 6.77 0.99 -16.94
N LYS A 158 7.00 2.25 -17.33
CA LYS A 158 7.81 2.64 -18.50
C LYS A 158 9.31 2.56 -18.23
N SER A 159 9.76 3.03 -17.06
CA SER A 159 11.17 3.30 -16.76
C SER A 159 11.73 2.57 -15.55
N GLY A 160 10.88 1.90 -14.78
CA GLY A 160 11.28 1.15 -13.57
C GLY A 160 12.13 -0.08 -13.90
N LYS A 161 13.08 -0.37 -13.02
CA LYS A 161 14.04 -1.46 -13.17
C LYS A 161 13.59 -2.70 -12.41
N SER A 162 13.74 -3.85 -13.03
CA SER A 162 13.48 -5.14 -12.40
C SER A 162 14.29 -5.34 -11.13
N GLY A 163 13.66 -5.81 -10.07
CA GLY A 163 14.28 -6.02 -8.75
C GLY A 163 14.32 -4.79 -7.87
N GLU A 164 13.94 -3.62 -8.37
CA GLU A 164 13.93 -2.38 -7.60
C GLU A 164 12.60 -2.17 -6.88
N SER A 165 12.66 -1.40 -5.80
CA SER A 165 11.50 -0.87 -5.07
C SER A 165 11.44 0.64 -5.22
N TYR A 166 10.23 1.21 -5.20
CA TYR A 166 10.01 2.65 -5.37
C TYR A 166 9.02 3.15 -4.31
N ASN A 167 9.43 4.11 -3.50
CA ASN A 167 8.53 4.79 -2.57
C ASN A 167 7.75 5.89 -3.32
N ILE A 168 6.43 5.92 -3.14
CA ILE A 168 5.54 6.91 -3.76
C ILE A 168 4.85 7.69 -2.65
N SER A 169 5.23 8.96 -2.50
CA SER A 169 4.72 9.88 -1.49
C SER A 169 4.43 11.25 -2.07
N ALA A 170 3.57 12.01 -1.42
CA ALA A 170 3.30 13.41 -1.78
C ALA A 170 4.15 14.41 -0.97
N ASN A 171 4.90 13.94 0.04
CA ASN A 171 5.60 14.77 1.03
C ASN A 171 4.66 15.77 1.73
N ASN A 172 3.41 15.37 1.97
CA ASN A 172 2.35 16.19 2.54
C ASN A 172 1.85 15.57 3.85
N ASN A 173 2.69 15.65 4.87
CA ASN A 173 2.41 15.10 6.20
C ASN A 173 1.39 15.94 6.96
N ILE A 174 0.20 15.42 7.19
CA ILE A 174 -0.90 16.10 7.87
C ILE A 174 -1.46 15.20 8.97
N THR A 175 -1.85 15.82 10.11
CA THR A 175 -2.50 15.08 11.20
C THR A 175 -3.92 14.68 10.82
N ASN A 176 -4.42 13.60 11.41
CA ASN A 176 -5.81 13.17 11.20
C ASN A 176 -6.82 14.24 11.63
N LEU A 177 -6.50 15.00 12.70
CA LEU A 177 -7.33 16.12 13.15
C LEU A 177 -7.39 17.21 12.10
N THR A 178 -6.24 17.65 11.57
CA THR A 178 -6.18 18.69 10.52
C THR A 178 -6.91 18.27 9.24
N ILE A 179 -6.86 16.97 8.86
CA ILE A 179 -7.67 16.47 7.75
C ILE A 179 -9.17 16.62 8.04
N ALA A 180 -9.61 16.28 9.25
CA ALA A 180 -11.01 16.45 9.64
C ALA A 180 -11.44 17.92 9.60
N GLU A 181 -10.62 18.84 10.13
CA GLU A 181 -10.88 20.28 10.09
C GLU A 181 -10.94 20.85 8.68
N LYS A 182 -10.11 20.34 7.75
CA LYS A 182 -10.13 20.79 6.34
C LYS A 182 -11.36 20.33 5.57
N ILE A 183 -12.00 19.25 6.00
CA ILE A 183 -13.19 18.68 5.34
C ILE A 183 -14.48 19.33 5.88
N LEU A 184 -14.48 19.83 7.11
CA LEU A 184 -15.62 20.49 7.76
C LEU A 184 -15.74 21.95 7.37
#